data_59d699ae90996fa1f8d60f9cba9ba10c
#
_entry.id   59d699ae90996fa1f8d60f9cba9ba10c
#
_cell.length_a   1.000
_cell.length_b   1.000
_cell.length_c   1.000
_cell.angle_alpha   90.00
_cell.angle_beta   90.00
_cell.angle_gamma   90.00
#
_symmetry.space_group_name_H-M   'P 1'
#
loop_
_entity.id
_entity.type
_entity.pdbx_description
1 polymer ?
#
loop_
_entity_poly.entity_id
_entity_poly.type
_entity_poly.pdbx_seq_one_letter_code
_entity_poly.pdbx_strand_id
1 'polypeptide(L)'
;MKDKKILLYAGTTEGRKLASYLGRRGVRLHVCVATAYGESLLPEEKNITVTHDRMDSGQMGEFMRVFEPDYVIDATHPYAKEVTKNLKSACEVMQVPYLRLVRGSEETKESICVENMDEAIKYLEKTEGNILVTTGSKELESYTRLTDYESRVYARVLSIGQVAVNCEELGFSGRHLICMQGPFSTEMNRAMLKEYDIAYMVTKESGLAGGYPQKCQAALEAGVKMVVIGRPEEEEGMNFEEMSKFLQKELELDNHWKVTLVGIGAGARDQVT
;
A
#
# COMPACT_ATOMS: atom_id res chain seq x y z
N MET A 1 27.37 22.73 -5.60
CA MET A 1 26.02 22.41 -5.09
C MET A 1 26.16 21.35 -4.01
N LYS A 2 25.53 21.51 -2.85
CA LYS A 2 25.54 20.48 -1.80
C LYS A 2 24.76 19.29 -2.33
N ASP A 3 25.34 18.09 -2.30
CA ASP A 3 24.63 16.87 -2.69
C ASP A 3 23.41 16.70 -1.77
N LYS A 4 22.21 16.88 -2.32
CA LYS A 4 20.97 16.76 -1.57
C LYS A 4 20.71 15.29 -1.25
N LYS A 5 20.43 15.02 0.02
CA LYS A 5 20.24 13.66 0.56
C LYS A 5 18.81 13.48 1.05
N ILE A 6 18.13 12.46 0.60
CA ILE A 6 16.79 12.09 1.08
C ILE A 6 16.81 10.69 1.65
N LEU A 7 16.20 10.54 2.82
CA LEU A 7 15.91 9.26 3.44
C LEU A 7 14.42 8.96 3.22
N LEU A 8 14.11 7.93 2.43
CA LEU A 8 12.75 7.55 2.04
C LEU A 8 12.40 6.20 2.67
N TYR A 9 11.39 6.16 3.51
CA TYR A 9 10.77 4.93 3.97
C TYR A 9 9.63 4.55 3.02
N ALA A 10 9.87 3.53 2.18
CA ALA A 10 8.95 3.15 1.13
C ALA A 10 8.20 1.84 1.47
N GLY A 11 6.91 1.82 1.17
CA GLY A 11 6.04 0.65 1.38
C GLY A 11 4.81 0.69 0.47
N THR A 12 4.68 1.75 -0.32
CA THR A 12 3.54 1.99 -1.21
C THR A 12 3.99 2.16 -2.66
N THR A 13 3.04 2.13 -3.57
CA THR A 13 3.27 2.44 -5.00
C THR A 13 3.78 3.87 -5.17
N GLU A 14 3.23 4.82 -4.39
CA GLU A 14 3.63 6.24 -4.39
C GLU A 14 5.08 6.40 -3.94
N GLY A 15 5.51 5.66 -2.93
CA GLY A 15 6.91 5.64 -2.48
C GLY A 15 7.87 5.15 -3.57
N ARG A 16 7.49 4.11 -4.32
CA ARG A 16 8.29 3.64 -5.47
C ARG A 16 8.33 4.65 -6.62
N LYS A 17 7.18 5.26 -6.94
CA LYS A 17 7.13 6.35 -7.94
C LYS A 17 8.04 7.50 -7.55
N LEU A 18 8.03 7.88 -6.26
CA LEU A 18 8.90 8.95 -5.74
C LEU A 18 10.38 8.56 -5.78
N ALA A 19 10.74 7.34 -5.41
CA ALA A 19 12.11 6.84 -5.53
C ALA A 19 12.63 6.94 -6.98
N SER A 20 11.81 6.50 -7.95
CA SER A 20 12.15 6.61 -9.38
C SER A 20 12.23 8.07 -9.85
N TYR A 21 11.33 8.92 -9.39
CA TYR A 21 11.32 10.35 -9.73
C TYR A 21 12.59 11.07 -9.26
N LEU A 22 13.01 10.82 -8.02
CA LEU A 22 14.19 11.43 -7.40
C LEU A 22 15.50 10.82 -7.93
N GLY A 23 15.53 9.50 -8.12
CA GLY A 23 16.69 8.79 -8.66
C GLY A 23 17.11 9.31 -10.03
N ARG A 24 16.16 9.47 -10.95
CA ARG A 24 16.39 10.03 -12.29
C ARG A 24 16.88 11.48 -12.29
N ARG A 25 16.71 12.22 -11.20
CA ARG A 25 17.16 13.62 -11.02
C ARG A 25 18.45 13.73 -10.26
N GLY A 26 19.13 12.59 -10.00
CA GLY A 26 20.43 12.57 -9.37
C GLY A 26 20.43 12.91 -7.87
N VAL A 27 19.27 12.88 -7.21
CA VAL A 27 19.18 13.06 -5.77
C VAL A 27 19.80 11.84 -5.08
N ARG A 28 20.70 12.05 -4.12
CA ARG A 28 21.23 10.97 -3.30
C ARG A 28 20.16 10.43 -2.38
N LEU A 29 19.66 9.24 -2.69
CA LEU A 29 18.51 8.64 -2.05
C LEU A 29 18.92 7.38 -1.29
N HIS A 30 18.53 7.30 -0.02
CA HIS A 30 18.53 6.06 0.71
C HIS A 30 17.09 5.61 0.95
N VAL A 31 16.73 4.41 0.47
CA VAL A 31 15.39 3.87 0.57
C VAL A 31 15.36 2.72 1.56
N CYS A 32 14.54 2.86 2.61
CA CYS A 32 14.28 1.81 3.57
C CYS A 32 12.96 1.13 3.22
N VAL A 33 12.97 -0.19 3.06
CA VAL A 33 11.78 -1.02 2.82
C VAL A 33 11.67 -2.11 3.89
N ALA A 34 10.48 -2.67 4.07
CA ALA A 34 10.26 -3.67 5.13
C ALA A 34 10.67 -5.10 4.72
N THR A 35 10.90 -5.36 3.42
CA THR A 35 11.13 -6.70 2.88
C THR A 35 12.05 -6.69 1.66
N ALA A 36 12.77 -7.79 1.43
CA ALA A 36 13.57 -8.00 0.22
C ALA A 36 12.72 -7.93 -1.08
N TYR A 37 11.45 -8.32 -1.02
CA TYR A 37 10.52 -8.14 -2.14
C TYR A 37 10.27 -6.65 -2.43
N GLY A 38 10.10 -5.81 -1.40
CA GLY A 38 9.99 -4.36 -1.57
C GLY A 38 11.21 -3.75 -2.24
N GLU A 39 12.41 -4.25 -1.91
CA GLU A 39 13.68 -3.87 -2.53
C GLU A 39 13.69 -4.21 -4.02
N SER A 40 13.29 -5.42 -4.42
CA SER A 40 13.29 -5.87 -5.82
C SER A 40 12.36 -5.06 -6.75
N LEU A 41 11.47 -4.25 -6.19
CA LEU A 41 10.53 -3.39 -6.93
C LEU A 41 11.05 -1.96 -7.13
N LEU A 42 12.21 -1.63 -6.56
CA LEU A 42 12.80 -0.30 -6.68
C LEU A 42 13.67 -0.17 -7.93
N PRO A 43 13.84 1.04 -8.47
CA PRO A 43 14.70 1.25 -9.63
C PRO A 43 16.18 1.05 -9.26
N GLU A 44 16.93 0.42 -10.16
CA GLU A 44 18.38 0.31 -10.06
C GLU A 44 19.05 1.58 -10.61
N GLU A 45 19.33 2.53 -9.72
CA GLU A 45 19.99 3.78 -10.04
C GLU A 45 21.23 3.95 -9.16
N LYS A 46 22.32 4.48 -9.70
CA LYS A 46 23.62 4.61 -8.99
C LYS A 46 23.58 5.49 -7.73
N ASN A 47 22.61 6.39 -7.67
CA ASN A 47 22.40 7.33 -6.58
C ASN A 47 21.34 6.86 -5.57
N ILE A 48 20.81 5.64 -5.73
CA ILE A 48 19.88 4.99 -4.81
C ILE A 48 20.61 3.87 -4.07
N THR A 49 20.56 3.92 -2.75
CA THR A 49 20.95 2.80 -1.87
C THR A 49 19.71 2.28 -1.18
N VAL A 50 19.58 0.96 -1.06
CA VAL A 50 18.39 0.33 -0.44
C VAL A 50 18.79 -0.50 0.77
N THR A 51 17.97 -0.46 1.82
CA THR A 51 18.04 -1.40 2.95
C THR A 51 16.65 -1.93 3.27
N HIS A 52 16.59 -3.18 3.78
CA HIS A 52 15.33 -3.84 4.13
C HIS A 52 15.32 -4.31 5.59
N ASP A 53 15.76 -3.42 6.49
CA ASP A 53 15.78 -3.68 7.92
C ASP A 53 14.62 -3.01 8.65
N ARG A 54 14.13 -3.68 9.70
CA ARG A 54 13.20 -3.07 10.65
C ARG A 54 14.00 -2.32 11.70
N MET A 55 13.75 -1.04 11.83
CA MET A 55 14.43 -0.17 12.77
C MET A 55 13.45 0.38 13.81
N ASP A 56 13.88 0.46 15.07
CA ASP A 56 13.21 1.27 16.08
C ASP A 56 13.58 2.75 15.96
N SER A 57 12.97 3.62 16.78
CA SER A 57 13.22 5.07 16.70
C SER A 57 14.67 5.47 17.00
N GLY A 58 15.35 4.72 17.90
CA GLY A 58 16.76 4.97 18.22
C GLY A 58 17.68 4.61 17.04
N GLN A 59 17.46 3.46 16.43
CA GLN A 59 18.20 3.02 15.24
C GLN A 59 17.96 3.95 14.05
N MET A 60 16.72 4.43 13.86
CA MET A 60 16.40 5.43 12.85
C MET A 60 17.14 6.75 13.08
N GLY A 61 17.22 7.21 14.34
CA GLY A 61 17.96 8.42 14.71
C GLY A 61 19.47 8.27 14.47
N GLU A 62 20.06 7.13 14.83
CA GLU A 62 21.47 6.86 14.55
C GLU A 62 21.76 6.80 13.05
N PHE A 63 20.85 6.21 12.26
CA PHE A 63 20.95 6.19 10.81
C PHE A 63 20.90 7.61 10.23
N MET A 64 19.96 8.45 10.70
CA MET A 64 19.86 9.84 10.28
C MET A 64 21.14 10.64 10.63
N ARG A 65 21.75 10.37 11.80
CA ARG A 65 22.99 11.02 12.21
C ARG A 65 24.16 10.70 11.28
N VAL A 66 24.22 9.45 10.77
CA VAL A 66 25.30 9.02 9.86
C VAL A 66 25.05 9.47 8.42
N PHE A 67 23.80 9.33 7.95
CA PHE A 67 23.42 9.67 6.57
C PHE A 67 23.25 11.18 6.36
N GLU A 68 22.86 11.93 7.40
CA GLU A 68 22.60 13.39 7.38
C GLU A 68 21.61 13.79 6.27
N PRO A 69 20.37 13.28 6.28
CA PRO A 69 19.40 13.62 5.26
C PRO A 69 18.93 15.08 5.38
N ASP A 70 18.69 15.74 4.24
CA ASP A 70 18.02 17.06 4.22
C ASP A 70 16.51 16.89 4.52
N TYR A 71 15.91 15.76 4.13
CA TYR A 71 14.52 15.39 4.40
C TYR A 71 14.36 13.92 4.68
N VAL A 72 13.45 13.58 5.58
CA VAL A 72 12.93 12.22 5.78
C VAL A 72 11.52 12.16 5.22
N ILE A 73 11.27 11.23 4.29
CA ILE A 73 9.97 11.05 3.67
C ILE A 73 9.39 9.71 4.09
N ASP A 74 8.24 9.75 4.73
CA ASP A 74 7.45 8.58 5.08
C ASP A 74 6.43 8.30 3.97
N ALA A 75 6.72 7.30 3.16
CA ALA A 75 5.84 6.73 2.14
C ALA A 75 5.45 5.29 2.50
N THR A 76 5.42 4.97 3.79
CA THR A 76 4.95 3.68 4.28
C THR A 76 3.44 3.58 4.15
N HIS A 77 2.92 2.36 4.27
CA HIS A 77 1.48 2.14 4.21
C HIS A 77 0.79 2.88 5.37
N PRO A 78 -0.40 3.50 5.18
CA PRO A 78 -1.14 4.20 6.25
C PRO A 78 -1.30 3.39 7.53
N TYR A 79 -1.30 2.07 7.42
CA TYR A 79 -1.46 1.13 8.53
C TYR A 79 -0.15 0.73 9.22
N ALA A 80 0.98 1.25 8.77
CA ALA A 80 2.27 1.06 9.43
C ALA A 80 2.47 2.08 10.57
N LYS A 81 1.47 2.25 11.44
CA LYS A 81 1.41 3.26 12.50
C LYS A 81 2.65 3.28 13.40
N GLU A 82 3.24 2.11 13.70
CA GLU A 82 4.44 1.99 14.51
C GLU A 82 5.66 2.64 13.83
N VAL A 83 5.88 2.35 12.55
CA VAL A 83 6.99 2.93 11.78
C VAL A 83 6.81 4.45 11.66
N THR A 84 5.62 4.92 11.32
CA THR A 84 5.30 6.36 11.25
C THR A 84 5.55 7.07 12.59
N LYS A 85 5.13 6.45 13.71
CA LYS A 85 5.39 6.98 15.05
C LYS A 85 6.89 7.07 15.35
N ASN A 86 7.63 5.99 15.07
CA ASN A 86 9.08 5.92 15.29
C ASN A 86 9.82 6.97 14.44
N LEU A 87 9.41 7.14 13.16
CA LEU A 87 9.97 8.15 12.26
C LEU A 87 9.74 9.56 12.76
N LYS A 88 8.51 9.91 13.15
CA LYS A 88 8.19 11.24 13.70
C LYS A 88 9.06 11.54 14.92
N SER A 89 9.14 10.58 15.87
CA SER A 89 9.97 10.72 17.07
C SER A 89 11.46 10.87 16.73
N ALA A 90 12.00 10.06 15.83
CA ALA A 90 13.40 10.15 15.45
C ALA A 90 13.71 11.49 14.73
N CYS A 91 12.84 11.93 13.82
CA CYS A 91 12.98 13.20 13.12
C CYS A 91 12.94 14.40 14.07
N GLU A 92 12.07 14.37 15.08
CA GLU A 92 11.98 15.42 16.11
C GLU A 92 13.28 15.51 16.93
N VAL A 93 13.80 14.37 17.40
CA VAL A 93 15.06 14.31 18.16
C VAL A 93 16.24 14.76 17.33
N MET A 94 16.30 14.36 16.07
CA MET A 94 17.40 14.67 15.16
C MET A 94 17.25 16.04 14.47
N GLN A 95 16.12 16.72 14.67
CA GLN A 95 15.77 18.00 14.03
C GLN A 95 15.84 17.93 12.48
N VAL A 96 15.44 16.79 11.91
CA VAL A 96 15.36 16.59 10.46
C VAL A 96 13.91 16.79 10.01
N PRO A 97 13.66 17.56 8.95
CA PRO A 97 12.31 17.75 8.42
C PRO A 97 11.65 16.42 8.01
N TYR A 98 10.48 16.15 8.59
CA TYR A 98 9.65 14.98 8.28
C TYR A 98 8.55 15.37 7.30
N LEU A 99 8.40 14.57 6.23
CA LEU A 99 7.34 14.73 5.24
C LEU A 99 6.57 13.41 5.11
N ARG A 100 5.24 13.51 5.02
CA ARG A 100 4.37 12.36 4.80
C ARG A 100 3.87 12.36 3.36
N LEU A 101 4.16 11.27 2.62
CA LEU A 101 3.60 11.02 1.30
C LEU A 101 2.33 10.16 1.46
N VAL A 102 1.19 10.74 1.12
CA VAL A 102 -0.12 10.07 1.17
C VAL A 102 -0.63 9.78 -0.24
N ARG A 103 -1.56 8.83 -0.35
CA ARG A 103 -2.26 8.59 -1.60
C ARG A 103 -3.16 9.78 -1.94
N GLY A 104 -3.18 10.16 -3.22
CA GLY A 104 -4.14 11.13 -3.71
C GLY A 104 -5.57 10.60 -3.59
N SER A 105 -6.51 11.49 -3.32
CA SER A 105 -7.94 11.16 -3.18
C SER A 105 -8.56 10.49 -4.43
N GLU A 106 -7.93 10.59 -5.58
CA GLU A 106 -8.40 9.93 -6.81
C GLU A 106 -8.10 8.43 -6.87
N GLU A 107 -7.05 7.95 -6.18
CA GLU A 107 -6.69 6.52 -6.15
C GLU A 107 -7.50 5.71 -5.12
N THR A 108 -8.29 6.37 -4.25
CA THR A 108 -9.21 5.72 -3.31
C THR A 108 -10.55 5.33 -3.93
N LYS A 109 -10.78 5.57 -5.22
CA LYS A 109 -12.05 5.23 -5.90
C LYS A 109 -12.36 3.72 -5.96
N GLU A 110 -11.41 2.87 -5.67
CA GLU A 110 -11.57 1.40 -5.73
C GLU A 110 -11.85 0.75 -4.37
N SER A 111 -11.69 1.47 -3.26
CA SER A 111 -12.01 0.96 -1.93
C SER A 111 -12.99 1.88 -1.21
N ILE A 112 -14.01 1.26 -0.64
CA ILE A 112 -15.04 1.92 0.18
C ILE A 112 -14.61 1.77 1.63
N CYS A 113 -14.20 2.87 2.25
CA CYS A 113 -13.85 2.90 3.66
C CYS A 113 -15.10 3.21 4.49
N VAL A 114 -15.35 2.40 5.50
CA VAL A 114 -16.47 2.56 6.44
C VAL A 114 -15.95 2.54 7.87
N GLU A 115 -16.59 3.27 8.76
CA GLU A 115 -16.11 3.42 10.15
C GLU A 115 -16.20 2.11 10.94
N ASN A 116 -17.29 1.36 10.71
CA ASN A 116 -17.63 0.20 11.51
C ASN A 116 -18.42 -0.84 10.70
N MET A 117 -18.73 -1.95 11.34
CA MET A 117 -19.47 -3.05 10.75
C MET A 117 -20.90 -2.64 10.33
N ASP A 118 -21.57 -1.80 11.10
CA ASP A 118 -22.94 -1.38 10.79
C ASP A 118 -23.01 -0.58 9.49
N GLU A 119 -22.01 0.27 9.24
CA GLU A 119 -21.90 0.99 7.97
C GLU A 119 -21.57 0.05 6.81
N ALA A 120 -20.71 -0.96 7.04
CA ALA A 120 -20.42 -1.97 6.03
C ALA A 120 -21.69 -2.72 5.61
N ILE A 121 -22.49 -3.16 6.58
CA ILE A 121 -23.76 -3.86 6.31
C ILE A 121 -24.74 -2.94 5.57
N LYS A 122 -24.93 -1.70 6.01
CA LYS A 122 -25.80 -0.72 5.34
C LYS A 122 -25.37 -0.43 3.90
N TYR A 123 -24.05 -0.44 3.63
CA TYR A 123 -23.53 -0.28 2.30
C TYR A 123 -23.83 -1.51 1.43
N LEU A 124 -23.50 -2.70 1.94
CA LEU A 124 -23.63 -3.97 1.23
C LEU A 124 -25.09 -4.33 0.93
N GLU A 125 -26.04 -3.96 1.78
CA GLU A 125 -27.48 -4.16 1.57
C GLU A 125 -28.01 -3.47 0.31
N LYS A 126 -27.33 -2.42 -0.14
CA LYS A 126 -27.68 -1.65 -1.35
C LYS A 126 -26.95 -2.14 -2.60
N THR A 127 -26.23 -3.23 -2.51
CA THR A 127 -25.38 -3.75 -3.58
C THR A 127 -25.82 -5.15 -4.03
N GLU A 128 -25.43 -5.53 -5.23
CA GLU A 128 -25.67 -6.86 -5.79
C GLU A 128 -24.35 -7.60 -6.02
N GLY A 129 -24.40 -8.93 -6.14
CA GLY A 129 -23.22 -9.79 -6.36
C GLY A 129 -22.64 -10.38 -5.09
N ASN A 130 -21.75 -11.34 -5.24
CA ASN A 130 -21.18 -12.12 -4.14
C ASN A 130 -20.17 -11.31 -3.30
N ILE A 131 -20.13 -11.62 -2.02
CA ILE A 131 -19.31 -10.92 -1.03
C ILE A 131 -18.34 -11.92 -0.38
N LEU A 132 -17.03 -11.68 -0.49
CA LEU A 132 -16.04 -12.41 0.29
C LEU A 132 -15.72 -11.66 1.57
N VAL A 133 -16.07 -12.21 2.73
CA VAL A 133 -15.74 -11.63 4.02
C VAL A 133 -14.46 -12.23 4.59
N THR A 134 -13.53 -11.37 4.97
CA THR A 134 -12.22 -11.73 5.53
C THR A 134 -11.97 -11.06 6.87
N THR A 135 -13.02 -10.69 7.56
CA THR A 135 -13.03 -9.99 8.87
C THR A 135 -12.85 -10.93 10.06
N GLY A 136 -12.89 -12.24 9.80
CA GLY A 136 -12.81 -13.29 10.82
C GLY A 136 -14.18 -13.70 11.37
N SER A 137 -14.21 -14.86 12.06
CA SER A 137 -15.45 -15.50 12.51
C SER A 137 -16.24 -14.69 13.55
N LYS A 138 -15.58 -13.87 14.34
CA LYS A 138 -16.24 -13.05 15.39
C LYS A 138 -17.22 -12.01 14.84
N GLU A 139 -17.07 -11.63 13.59
CA GLU A 139 -17.90 -10.61 12.94
C GLU A 139 -18.97 -11.20 12.05
N LEU A 140 -19.02 -12.53 11.89
CA LEU A 140 -19.95 -13.18 10.95
C LEU A 140 -21.41 -12.98 11.30
N GLU A 141 -21.75 -12.92 12.60
CA GLU A 141 -23.10 -12.64 13.05
C GLU A 141 -23.66 -11.35 12.44
N SER A 142 -22.81 -10.31 12.27
CA SER A 142 -23.25 -9.05 11.68
C SER A 142 -23.72 -9.20 10.23
N TYR A 143 -23.13 -10.13 9.47
CA TYR A 143 -23.50 -10.34 8.06
C TYR A 143 -24.83 -11.08 7.90
N THR A 144 -25.34 -11.79 8.92
CA THR A 144 -26.68 -12.43 8.88
C THR A 144 -27.81 -11.42 8.78
N ARG A 145 -27.50 -10.13 8.96
CA ARG A 145 -28.43 -9.01 8.77
C ARG A 145 -28.69 -8.64 7.31
N LEU A 146 -27.84 -9.11 6.39
CA LEU A 146 -28.08 -8.93 4.96
C LEU A 146 -29.20 -9.87 4.50
N THR A 147 -30.11 -9.37 3.65
CA THR A 147 -31.31 -10.09 3.23
C THR A 147 -31.02 -11.44 2.63
N ASP A 148 -29.93 -11.58 1.87
CA ASP A 148 -29.56 -12.80 1.08
C ASP A 148 -28.20 -13.37 1.50
N TYR A 149 -27.80 -13.19 2.76
CA TYR A 149 -26.45 -13.55 3.22
C TYR A 149 -26.09 -15.03 2.94
N GLU A 150 -27.03 -15.96 3.11
CA GLU A 150 -26.80 -17.40 2.92
C GLU A 150 -26.35 -17.77 1.50
N SER A 151 -26.87 -17.05 0.49
CA SER A 151 -26.57 -17.29 -0.91
C SER A 151 -25.44 -16.43 -1.47
N ARG A 152 -25.14 -15.30 -0.81
CA ARG A 152 -24.32 -14.23 -1.33
C ARG A 152 -23.00 -14.05 -0.60
N VAL A 153 -22.94 -14.39 0.71
CA VAL A 153 -21.76 -14.19 1.54
C VAL A 153 -20.90 -15.45 1.59
N TYR A 154 -19.64 -15.32 1.23
CA TYR A 154 -18.60 -16.33 1.36
C TYR A 154 -17.71 -15.95 2.55
N ALA A 155 -17.76 -16.74 3.61
CA ALA A 155 -17.04 -16.48 4.85
C ALA A 155 -15.67 -17.18 4.83
N ARG A 156 -14.59 -16.42 4.84
CA ARG A 156 -13.24 -16.97 5.00
C ARG A 156 -12.77 -16.83 6.43
N VAL A 157 -12.62 -17.97 7.11
CA VAL A 157 -12.29 -18.07 8.53
C VAL A 157 -11.12 -19.01 8.77
N LEU A 158 -10.60 -19.01 9.99
CA LEU A 158 -9.54 -19.94 10.38
C LEU A 158 -10.03 -21.41 10.35
N SER A 159 -9.16 -22.33 9.94
CA SER A 159 -9.42 -23.77 9.90
C SER A 159 -9.34 -24.40 11.30
N ILE A 160 -10.23 -23.98 12.20
CA ILE A 160 -10.37 -24.49 13.58
C ILE A 160 -11.76 -25.10 13.70
N GLY A 161 -11.86 -26.36 14.17
CA GLY A 161 -13.11 -27.09 14.22
C GLY A 161 -14.26 -26.35 14.92
N GLN A 162 -14.00 -25.76 16.10
CA GLN A 162 -15.02 -24.99 16.81
C GLN A 162 -15.47 -23.73 16.04
N VAL A 163 -14.55 -23.12 15.28
CA VAL A 163 -14.89 -21.95 14.43
C VAL A 163 -15.82 -22.38 13.30
N ALA A 164 -15.58 -23.51 12.68
CA ALA A 164 -16.43 -24.04 11.62
C ALA A 164 -17.85 -24.34 12.15
N VAL A 165 -17.96 -25.03 13.29
CA VAL A 165 -19.26 -25.31 13.93
C VAL A 165 -20.04 -24.02 14.21
N ASN A 166 -19.39 -23.03 14.84
CA ASN A 166 -20.08 -21.76 15.15
C ASN A 166 -20.52 -21.01 13.85
N CYS A 167 -19.76 -21.14 12.76
CA CYS A 167 -20.16 -20.55 11.49
C CYS A 167 -21.36 -21.27 10.86
N GLU A 168 -21.42 -22.60 10.97
CA GLU A 168 -22.56 -23.39 10.49
C GLU A 168 -23.83 -23.08 11.27
N GLU A 169 -23.73 -22.85 12.58
CA GLU A 169 -24.86 -22.41 13.43
C GLU A 169 -25.41 -21.04 12.99
N LEU A 170 -24.57 -20.19 12.40
CA LEU A 170 -24.97 -18.90 11.83
C LEU A 170 -25.50 -19.01 10.39
N GLY A 171 -25.58 -20.22 9.81
CA GLY A 171 -26.06 -20.46 8.44
C GLY A 171 -24.96 -20.45 7.36
N PHE A 172 -23.69 -20.22 7.71
CA PHE A 172 -22.60 -20.31 6.74
C PHE A 172 -22.15 -21.76 6.59
N SER A 173 -22.48 -22.41 5.47
CA SER A 173 -22.16 -23.81 5.25
C SER A 173 -21.74 -24.09 3.81
N GLY A 174 -21.21 -25.28 3.56
CA GLY A 174 -20.82 -25.74 2.24
C GLY A 174 -19.80 -24.81 1.57
N ARG A 175 -20.09 -24.40 0.33
CA ARG A 175 -19.20 -23.53 -0.44
C ARG A 175 -19.10 -22.10 0.11
N HIS A 176 -20.05 -21.69 0.96
CA HIS A 176 -20.10 -20.37 1.59
C HIS A 176 -19.24 -20.26 2.86
N LEU A 177 -18.66 -21.40 3.31
CA LEU A 177 -17.72 -21.44 4.43
C LEU A 177 -16.34 -21.92 3.98
N ILE A 178 -15.35 -21.03 3.97
CA ILE A 178 -13.98 -21.29 3.52
C ILE A 178 -13.07 -21.32 4.75
N CYS A 179 -12.75 -22.49 5.25
CA CYS A 179 -11.88 -22.68 6.42
C CYS A 179 -10.42 -22.83 5.98
N MET A 180 -9.63 -21.75 6.08
CA MET A 180 -8.24 -21.73 5.64
C MET A 180 -7.36 -20.87 6.56
N GLN A 181 -6.10 -21.30 6.72
CA GLN A 181 -5.08 -20.59 7.47
C GLN A 181 -4.31 -19.63 6.56
N GLY A 182 -4.38 -18.33 6.84
CA GLY A 182 -3.57 -17.30 6.17
C GLY A 182 -2.17 -17.11 6.80
N PRO A 183 -1.38 -16.13 6.34
CA PRO A 183 -1.70 -15.14 5.30
C PRO A 183 -1.69 -15.74 3.88
N PHE A 184 -2.43 -15.11 2.95
CA PHE A 184 -2.57 -15.60 1.57
C PHE A 184 -1.80 -14.71 0.60
N SER A 185 -1.23 -15.32 -0.45
CA SER A 185 -0.61 -14.59 -1.55
C SER A 185 -1.66 -13.81 -2.39
N THR A 186 -1.20 -12.91 -3.24
CA THR A 186 -2.06 -12.20 -4.20
C THR A 186 -2.77 -13.19 -5.14
N GLU A 187 -2.03 -14.19 -5.64
CA GLU A 187 -2.55 -15.21 -6.56
C GLU A 187 -3.69 -16.02 -5.92
N MET A 188 -3.52 -16.43 -4.66
CA MET A 188 -4.54 -17.19 -3.93
C MET A 188 -5.78 -16.33 -3.68
N ASN A 189 -5.61 -15.08 -3.25
CA ASN A 189 -6.74 -14.17 -3.10
C ASN A 189 -7.47 -13.96 -4.44
N ARG A 190 -6.74 -13.72 -5.53
CA ARG A 190 -7.30 -13.54 -6.86
C ARG A 190 -8.05 -14.78 -7.36
N ALA A 191 -7.49 -15.98 -7.12
CA ALA A 191 -8.15 -17.23 -7.48
C ALA A 191 -9.49 -17.39 -6.78
N MET A 192 -9.57 -17.10 -5.47
CA MET A 192 -10.83 -17.12 -4.72
C MET A 192 -11.83 -16.09 -5.24
N LEU A 193 -11.38 -14.85 -5.52
CA LEU A 193 -12.26 -13.81 -6.05
C LEU A 193 -12.91 -14.24 -7.36
N LYS A 194 -12.16 -14.89 -8.23
CA LYS A 194 -12.64 -15.38 -9.52
C LYS A 194 -13.52 -16.62 -9.37
N GLU A 195 -13.10 -17.61 -8.54
CA GLU A 195 -13.82 -18.88 -8.38
C GLU A 195 -15.23 -18.70 -7.81
N TYR A 196 -15.39 -17.76 -6.89
CA TYR A 196 -16.66 -17.48 -6.25
C TYR A 196 -17.43 -16.30 -6.85
N ASP A 197 -16.97 -15.78 -8.00
CA ASP A 197 -17.59 -14.63 -8.70
C ASP A 197 -17.83 -13.45 -7.73
N ILE A 198 -16.78 -13.06 -7.01
CA ILE A 198 -16.86 -12.05 -5.95
C ILE A 198 -16.94 -10.65 -6.56
N ALA A 199 -17.95 -9.90 -6.18
CA ALA A 199 -18.08 -8.48 -6.51
C ALA A 199 -17.50 -7.57 -5.42
N TYR A 200 -17.58 -7.99 -4.16
CA TYR A 200 -17.11 -7.21 -3.00
C TYR A 200 -16.24 -8.06 -2.08
N MET A 201 -15.06 -7.53 -1.70
CA MET A 201 -14.25 -8.12 -0.64
C MET A 201 -14.32 -7.23 0.60
N VAL A 202 -14.79 -7.77 1.72
CA VAL A 202 -14.82 -7.08 3.00
C VAL A 202 -13.62 -7.49 3.84
N THR A 203 -12.90 -6.51 4.33
CA THR A 203 -11.74 -6.73 5.20
C THR A 203 -11.69 -5.68 6.31
N LYS A 204 -11.09 -6.03 7.43
CA LYS A 204 -10.69 -5.03 8.41
C LYS A 204 -9.38 -4.40 7.97
N GLU A 205 -9.19 -3.17 8.41
CA GLU A 205 -7.90 -2.53 8.41
C GLU A 205 -6.93 -3.37 9.27
N SER A 206 -6.31 -4.36 8.66
CA SER A 206 -5.33 -5.20 9.33
C SER A 206 -3.99 -5.02 8.64
N GLY A 207 -2.98 -4.55 9.37
CA GLY A 207 -1.64 -4.33 8.85
C GLY A 207 -1.04 -5.56 8.14
N LEU A 208 0.27 -5.59 7.93
CA LEU A 208 1.01 -6.65 7.21
C LEU A 208 0.68 -8.08 7.71
N ALA A 209 0.40 -8.25 9.01
CA ALA A 209 0.06 -9.55 9.60
C ALA A 209 -1.26 -10.14 9.04
N GLY A 210 -2.18 -9.32 8.56
CA GLY A 210 -3.46 -9.75 7.98
C GLY A 210 -3.45 -9.95 6.46
N GLY A 211 -2.30 -9.79 5.78
CA GLY A 211 -2.17 -9.91 4.34
C GLY A 211 -2.96 -8.83 3.58
N TYR A 212 -3.13 -7.64 4.17
CA TYR A 212 -3.90 -6.55 3.56
C TYR A 212 -3.35 -6.12 2.18
N PRO A 213 -2.02 -5.93 1.97
CA PRO A 213 -1.48 -5.54 0.67
C PRO A 213 -1.81 -6.55 -0.44
N GLN A 214 -1.75 -7.86 -0.12
CA GLN A 214 -2.05 -8.92 -1.06
C GLN A 214 -3.55 -8.96 -1.43
N LYS A 215 -4.44 -8.65 -0.47
CA LYS A 215 -5.88 -8.52 -0.72
C LYS A 215 -6.18 -7.33 -1.64
N CYS A 216 -5.56 -6.17 -1.36
CA CYS A 216 -5.71 -4.97 -2.19
C CYS A 216 -5.27 -5.23 -3.64
N GLN A 217 -4.08 -5.81 -3.82
CA GLN A 217 -3.55 -6.12 -5.13
C GLN A 217 -4.46 -7.12 -5.88
N ALA A 218 -4.92 -8.17 -5.21
CA ALA A 218 -5.80 -9.16 -5.80
C ALA A 218 -7.15 -8.57 -6.20
N ALA A 219 -7.75 -7.71 -5.37
CA ALA A 219 -9.01 -7.03 -5.66
C ALA A 219 -8.88 -6.09 -6.86
N LEU A 220 -7.80 -5.31 -6.93
CA LEU A 220 -7.49 -4.43 -8.05
C LEU A 220 -7.37 -5.22 -9.36
N GLU A 221 -6.57 -6.29 -9.37
CA GLU A 221 -6.37 -7.13 -10.56
C GLU A 221 -7.63 -7.88 -11.01
N ALA A 222 -8.54 -8.17 -10.07
CA ALA A 222 -9.80 -8.86 -10.35
C ALA A 222 -10.97 -7.90 -10.63
N GLY A 223 -10.80 -6.57 -10.51
CA GLY A 223 -11.88 -5.60 -10.64
C GLY A 223 -12.93 -5.68 -9.51
N VAL A 224 -12.53 -6.21 -8.34
CA VAL A 224 -13.40 -6.41 -7.18
C VAL A 224 -13.35 -5.19 -6.27
N LYS A 225 -14.50 -4.69 -5.84
CA LYS A 225 -14.57 -3.55 -4.92
C LYS A 225 -14.22 -3.99 -3.50
N MET A 226 -13.32 -3.25 -2.86
CA MET A 226 -12.99 -3.50 -1.46
C MET A 226 -13.85 -2.65 -0.54
N VAL A 227 -14.42 -3.27 0.49
CA VAL A 227 -15.04 -2.59 1.63
C VAL A 227 -14.12 -2.77 2.84
N VAL A 228 -13.52 -1.68 3.28
CA VAL A 228 -12.54 -1.67 4.36
C VAL A 228 -13.18 -1.11 5.61
N ILE A 229 -13.26 -1.92 6.66
CA ILE A 229 -13.82 -1.54 7.96
C ILE A 229 -12.70 -0.97 8.83
N GLY A 230 -12.91 0.21 9.31
CA GLY A 230 -11.95 1.05 10.02
C GLY A 230 -11.61 2.26 9.16
N ARG A 231 -11.77 3.45 9.72
CA ARG A 231 -11.31 4.66 9.04
C ARG A 231 -9.79 4.68 9.06
N PRO A 232 -9.11 4.88 7.92
CA PRO A 232 -7.81 5.52 7.96
C PRO A 232 -8.02 6.87 8.65
N GLU A 233 -7.30 7.15 9.73
CA GLU A 233 -7.18 8.54 10.20
C GLU A 233 -6.76 9.35 8.97
N GLU A 234 -7.42 10.48 8.71
CA GLU A 234 -6.98 11.40 7.67
C GLU A 234 -5.52 11.75 7.99
N GLU A 235 -4.60 11.16 7.26
CA GLU A 235 -3.19 11.46 7.44
C GLU A 235 -2.92 12.81 6.78
N GLU A 236 -2.52 13.79 7.58
CA GLU A 236 -1.94 15.02 7.07
C GLU A 236 -0.67 14.69 6.28
N GLY A 237 -0.64 15.03 5.01
CA GLY A 237 0.48 14.75 4.14
C GLY A 237 0.28 15.32 2.73
N MET A 238 1.29 15.18 1.90
CA MET A 238 1.26 15.58 0.51
C MET A 238 1.00 14.37 -0.39
N ASN A 239 0.17 14.51 -1.40
CA ASN A 239 0.07 13.53 -2.47
C ASN A 239 1.33 13.56 -3.35
N PHE A 240 1.45 12.64 -4.31
CA PHE A 240 2.65 12.52 -5.15
C PHE A 240 2.94 13.82 -5.96
N GLU A 241 1.91 14.47 -6.47
CA GLU A 241 2.07 15.70 -7.27
C GLU A 241 2.53 16.87 -6.40
N GLU A 242 1.92 17.05 -5.23
CA GLU A 242 2.30 18.08 -4.25
C GLU A 242 3.72 17.85 -3.73
N MET A 243 4.05 16.60 -3.35
CA MET A 243 5.39 16.22 -2.88
C MET A 243 6.45 16.46 -3.96
N SER A 244 6.16 16.09 -5.20
CA SER A 244 7.09 16.28 -6.32
C SER A 244 7.34 17.76 -6.61
N LYS A 245 6.30 18.60 -6.59
CA LYS A 245 6.43 20.06 -6.75
C LYS A 245 7.21 20.70 -5.60
N PHE A 246 6.92 20.27 -4.37
CA PHE A 246 7.63 20.74 -3.17
C PHE A 246 9.13 20.41 -3.27
N LEU A 247 9.47 19.15 -3.52
CA LEU A 247 10.86 18.70 -3.62
C LEU A 247 11.59 19.33 -4.81
N GLN A 248 10.91 19.52 -5.94
CA GLN A 248 11.49 20.19 -7.09
C GLN A 248 11.94 21.61 -6.74
N LYS A 249 11.13 22.34 -5.98
CA LYS A 249 11.44 23.70 -5.52
C LYS A 249 12.55 23.72 -4.47
N GLU A 250 12.40 22.91 -3.41
CA GLU A 250 13.31 22.91 -2.25
C GLU A 250 14.71 22.36 -2.59
N LEU A 251 14.78 21.39 -3.48
CA LEU A 251 16.04 20.78 -3.90
C LEU A 251 16.62 21.41 -5.17
N GLU A 252 15.98 22.45 -5.70
CA GLU A 252 16.37 23.09 -6.97
C GLU A 252 16.59 22.05 -8.08
N LEU A 253 15.64 21.08 -8.20
CA LEU A 253 15.74 20.03 -9.19
C LEU A 253 15.40 20.58 -10.57
N ASP A 254 16.43 20.74 -11.38
CA ASP A 254 16.27 21.24 -12.73
C ASP A 254 15.44 20.28 -13.61
N ASN A 255 14.52 20.87 -14.39
CA ASN A 255 13.82 20.16 -15.48
C ASN A 255 14.73 20.05 -16.72
N HIS A 256 15.96 19.63 -16.56
CA HIS A 256 16.84 19.44 -17.71
C HIS A 256 16.45 18.20 -18.51
N TRP A 257 15.62 18.43 -19.52
CA TRP A 257 15.57 17.51 -20.64
C TRP A 257 16.93 17.59 -21.35
N LYS A 258 17.74 16.54 -21.29
CA LYS A 258 18.86 16.40 -22.25
C LYS A 258 18.26 16.10 -23.60
N VAL A 259 18.08 17.12 -24.42
CA VAL A 259 17.81 16.97 -25.84
C VAL A 259 19.14 16.72 -26.50
N THR A 260 19.44 15.48 -26.83
CA THR A 260 20.56 15.16 -27.72
C THR A 260 20.04 15.38 -29.15
N LEU A 261 20.36 16.52 -29.74
CA LEU A 261 20.19 16.76 -31.17
C LEU A 261 21.20 15.88 -31.92
N VAL A 262 20.73 14.74 -32.39
CA VAL A 262 21.51 13.96 -33.38
C VAL A 262 21.26 14.63 -34.74
N GLY A 263 22.24 15.42 -35.18
CA GLY A 263 22.25 15.96 -36.55
C GLY A 263 22.37 14.81 -37.52
N ILE A 264 21.30 14.45 -38.19
CA ILE A 264 21.34 13.62 -39.38
C ILE A 264 21.88 14.57 -40.49
N GLY A 265 23.17 14.50 -40.81
CA GLY A 265 23.74 15.26 -41.94
C GLY A 265 22.97 14.97 -43.21
N ALA A 266 22.92 15.93 -44.11
CA ALA A 266 22.34 15.80 -45.44
C ALA A 266 23.14 14.80 -46.31
N GLY A 267 23.21 13.55 -45.88
CA GLY A 267 23.91 12.46 -46.53
C GLY A 267 23.01 11.30 -46.87
N ALA A 268 23.50 10.43 -47.71
CA ALA A 268 22.84 9.20 -48.14
C ALA A 268 22.47 8.30 -46.95
N ARG A 269 21.44 7.44 -47.07
CA ARG A 269 20.94 6.54 -46.03
C ARG A 269 21.97 5.59 -45.39
N ASP A 270 23.10 5.43 -46.00
CA ASP A 270 24.26 4.61 -45.58
C ASP A 270 25.23 5.32 -44.63
N GLN A 271 24.98 6.60 -44.30
CA GLN A 271 25.80 7.38 -43.33
C GLN A 271 25.21 7.50 -41.95
N VAL A 272 24.17 6.73 -41.63
CA VAL A 272 23.62 6.62 -40.26
C VAL A 272 24.27 5.48 -39.55
N THR A 273 25.22 5.77 -38.67
CA THR A 273 25.87 4.79 -37.78
C THR A 273 25.10 4.74 -36.45
#